data_3a7492464df01c2a2df38b2229d5557f
#
_entry.id   3a7492464df01c2a2df38b2229d5557f
#
_cell.length_a   1.000
_cell.length_b   1.000
_cell.length_c   1.000
_cell.angle_alpha   90.00
_cell.angle_beta   90.00
_cell.angle_gamma   90.00
#
_symmetry.space_group_name_H-M   'P 1'
#
loop_
_entity.id
_entity.type
_entity.pdbx_description
1 polymer ?
#
loop_
_entity_poly.entity_id
_entity_poly.type
_entity_poly.pdbx_seq_one_letter_code
_entity_poly.pdbx_strand_id
1 'polypeptide(L)'
;SIKKEISNTTRLYLRGGLAEANALGADAVLIHMNTYGGQVDAADSMRTAILYNSIPVYVFIDNNAASAGALISIACKKIYMRKGANIGAATVVNQTGAAMPDKYQSYMRSMMRSTAEAHGQDTIIQKNDTLYKWKRDPLIAEAMVDERVVIPNLIDTGKVLTFTAQEAQKWGYCDGIAENPDEVITQYLGYKDYEMRSYTPSWQDD
;
A
#
# COMPACT_ATOMS: atom_id res chain seq x y z
N SER A 1 -8.03 -11.48 -2.60
CA SER A 1 -8.31 -10.18 -3.22
C SER A 1 -8.99 -9.23 -2.24
N ILE A 2 -8.56 -7.98 -2.22
CA ILE A 2 -9.20 -6.90 -1.47
C ILE A 2 -9.87 -5.98 -2.50
N LYS A 3 -11.15 -6.23 -2.78
CA LYS A 3 -11.95 -5.52 -3.80
C LYS A 3 -13.17 -4.82 -3.22
N LYS A 4 -13.23 -4.66 -1.93
CA LYS A 4 -14.36 -4.07 -1.21
C LYS A 4 -13.88 -3.00 -0.25
N GLU A 5 -14.81 -2.43 0.49
CA GLU A 5 -14.53 -1.51 1.56
C GLU A 5 -13.62 -2.15 2.63
N ILE A 6 -12.66 -1.37 3.13
CA ILE A 6 -11.82 -1.79 4.24
C ILE A 6 -12.65 -1.75 5.53
N SER A 7 -12.84 -2.91 6.12
CA SER A 7 -13.71 -3.12 7.28
C SER A 7 -13.13 -4.20 8.19
N ASN A 8 -13.81 -4.48 9.29
CA ASN A 8 -13.44 -5.60 10.15
C ASN A 8 -13.46 -6.94 9.39
N THR A 9 -14.37 -7.09 8.44
CA THR A 9 -14.44 -8.29 7.58
C THR A 9 -13.18 -8.44 6.72
N THR A 10 -12.74 -7.38 6.05
CA THR A 10 -11.50 -7.42 5.24
C THR A 10 -10.27 -7.62 6.11
N ARG A 11 -10.26 -7.05 7.31
CA ARG A 11 -9.19 -7.28 8.30
C ARG A 11 -9.07 -8.76 8.65
N LEU A 12 -10.17 -9.40 9.00
CA LEU A 12 -10.21 -10.85 9.32
C LEU A 12 -9.82 -11.71 8.13
N TYR A 13 -10.27 -11.33 6.94
CA TYR A 13 -9.91 -11.99 5.69
C TYR A 13 -8.39 -11.95 5.46
N LEU A 14 -7.77 -10.78 5.60
CA LEU A 14 -6.32 -10.66 5.42
C LEU A 14 -5.56 -11.47 6.48
N ARG A 15 -5.94 -11.38 7.74
CA ARG A 15 -5.29 -12.13 8.82
C ARG A 15 -5.37 -13.64 8.60
N GLY A 16 -6.54 -14.12 8.18
CA GLY A 16 -6.72 -15.52 7.84
C GLY A 16 -5.85 -15.97 6.67
N GLY A 17 -5.78 -15.16 5.63
CA GLY A 17 -4.93 -15.43 4.46
C GLY A 17 -3.44 -15.45 4.80
N LEU A 18 -2.98 -14.52 5.63
CA LEU A 18 -1.58 -14.49 6.09
C LEU A 18 -1.26 -15.72 6.97
N ALA A 19 -2.17 -16.09 7.87
CA ALA A 19 -2.00 -17.27 8.71
C ALA A 19 -1.92 -18.55 7.88
N GLU A 20 -2.78 -18.71 6.88
CA GLU A 20 -2.75 -19.86 5.98
C GLU A 20 -1.45 -19.90 5.17
N ALA A 21 -1.02 -18.77 4.63
CA ALA A 21 0.22 -18.69 3.88
C ALA A 21 1.43 -19.10 4.75
N ASN A 22 1.48 -18.63 6.00
CA ASN A 22 2.52 -19.02 6.96
C ASN A 22 2.48 -20.52 7.27
N ALA A 23 1.28 -21.08 7.46
CA ALA A 23 1.10 -22.51 7.76
C ALA A 23 1.52 -23.40 6.58
N LEU A 24 1.28 -22.95 5.35
CA LEU A 24 1.65 -23.68 4.13
C LEU A 24 3.11 -23.49 3.74
N GLY A 25 3.85 -22.60 4.40
CA GLY A 25 5.20 -22.26 4.03
C GLY A 25 5.31 -21.58 2.66
N ALA A 26 4.35 -20.74 2.31
CA ALA A 26 4.36 -20.01 1.04
C ALA A 26 5.60 -19.12 0.92
N ASP A 27 6.10 -18.95 -0.30
CA ASP A 27 7.26 -18.10 -0.57
C ASP A 27 6.91 -16.61 -0.57
N ALA A 28 5.67 -16.28 -0.89
CA ALA A 28 5.19 -14.91 -0.97
C ALA A 28 3.67 -14.87 -0.83
N VAL A 29 3.18 -13.70 -0.43
CA VAL A 29 1.76 -13.36 -0.46
C VAL A 29 1.57 -12.21 -1.42
N LEU A 30 0.63 -12.33 -2.36
CA LEU A 30 0.26 -11.26 -3.26
C LEU A 30 -1.18 -10.83 -2.99
N ILE A 31 -1.33 -9.57 -2.58
CA ILE A 31 -2.64 -8.95 -2.41
C ILE A 31 -3.08 -8.35 -3.75
N HIS A 32 -4.24 -8.75 -4.23
CA HIS A 32 -4.89 -8.13 -5.38
C HIS A 32 -5.82 -7.03 -4.85
N MET A 33 -5.49 -5.76 -5.12
CA MET A 33 -6.11 -4.60 -4.50
C MET A 33 -6.94 -3.78 -5.49
N ASN A 34 -8.18 -3.52 -5.12
CA ASN A 34 -9.01 -2.50 -5.75
C ASN A 34 -10.01 -1.99 -4.71
N THR A 35 -9.73 -0.87 -4.08
CA THR A 35 -10.58 -0.32 -3.02
C THR A 35 -10.55 1.21 -3.00
N TYR A 36 -11.66 1.81 -2.63
CA TYR A 36 -11.76 3.25 -2.36
C TYR A 36 -11.47 3.60 -0.89
N GLY A 37 -11.19 2.61 -0.05
CA GLY A 37 -10.86 2.81 1.35
C GLY A 37 -11.89 2.24 2.31
N GLY A 38 -11.96 2.80 3.50
CA GLY A 38 -12.87 2.36 4.56
C GLY A 38 -12.38 2.78 5.95
N GLN A 39 -12.53 1.89 6.92
CA GLN A 39 -12.26 2.15 8.32
C GLN A 39 -10.77 2.24 8.63
N VAL A 40 -10.35 3.29 9.31
CA VAL A 40 -8.95 3.56 9.65
C VAL A 40 -8.40 2.54 10.64
N ASP A 41 -9.16 2.15 11.64
CA ASP A 41 -8.75 1.15 12.64
C ASP A 41 -8.53 -0.23 12.02
N ALA A 42 -9.39 -0.65 11.12
CA ALA A 42 -9.21 -1.89 10.35
C ALA A 42 -7.95 -1.81 9.49
N ALA A 43 -7.74 -0.68 8.81
CA ALA A 43 -6.57 -0.45 7.98
C ALA A 43 -5.27 -0.45 8.79
N ASP A 44 -5.26 0.14 9.97
CA ASP A 44 -4.11 0.12 10.87
C ASP A 44 -3.74 -1.30 11.30
N SER A 45 -4.73 -2.10 11.67
CA SER A 45 -4.53 -3.50 12.00
C SER A 45 -3.97 -4.31 10.82
N MET A 46 -4.49 -4.09 9.62
CA MET A 46 -4.02 -4.75 8.40
C MET A 46 -2.58 -4.33 8.06
N ARG A 47 -2.29 -3.03 8.13
CA ARG A 47 -0.94 -2.47 7.95
C ARG A 47 0.06 -3.16 8.88
N THR A 48 -0.27 -3.24 10.16
CA THR A 48 0.61 -3.83 11.17
C THR A 48 0.84 -5.32 10.90
N ALA A 49 -0.20 -6.07 10.55
CA ALA A 49 -0.08 -7.47 10.19
C ALA A 49 0.84 -7.71 8.98
N ILE A 50 0.77 -6.83 7.99
CA ILE A 50 1.62 -6.91 6.78
C ILE A 50 3.08 -6.61 7.14
N LEU A 51 3.33 -5.52 7.88
CA LEU A 51 4.69 -5.11 8.24
C LEU A 51 5.44 -6.18 9.05
N TYR A 52 4.74 -6.90 9.91
CA TYR A 52 5.34 -7.90 10.80
C TYR A 52 5.17 -9.33 10.31
N ASN A 53 4.64 -9.54 9.10
CA ASN A 53 4.50 -10.88 8.57
C ASN A 53 5.88 -11.47 8.23
N SER A 54 6.10 -12.75 8.54
CA SER A 54 7.37 -13.43 8.28
C SER A 54 7.60 -13.72 6.80
N ILE A 55 6.52 -13.91 6.04
CA ILE A 55 6.57 -14.09 4.58
C ILE A 55 6.38 -12.73 3.91
N PRO A 56 7.16 -12.40 2.86
CA PRO A 56 7.02 -11.13 2.17
C PRO A 56 5.63 -10.97 1.55
N VAL A 57 5.04 -9.80 1.77
CA VAL A 57 3.72 -9.43 1.25
C VAL A 57 3.89 -8.37 0.18
N TYR A 58 3.35 -8.66 -1.00
CA TYR A 58 3.34 -7.77 -2.15
C TYR A 58 1.90 -7.36 -2.46
N VAL A 59 1.74 -6.25 -3.18
CA VAL A 59 0.42 -5.81 -3.64
C VAL A 59 0.45 -5.53 -5.14
N PHE A 60 -0.61 -5.97 -5.82
CA PHE A 60 -0.92 -5.57 -7.19
C PHE A 60 -2.19 -4.73 -7.16
N ILE A 61 -2.05 -3.44 -7.50
CA ILE A 61 -3.17 -2.50 -7.56
C ILE A 61 -3.72 -2.52 -8.98
N ASP A 62 -4.86 -3.14 -9.14
CA ASP A 62 -5.47 -3.34 -10.43
C ASP A 62 -6.17 -2.04 -10.93
N ASN A 63 -6.88 -1.32 -10.05
CA ASN A 63 -7.51 -0.05 -10.40
C ASN A 63 -7.29 1.04 -9.35
N ASN A 64 -7.71 0.81 -8.11
CA ASN A 64 -7.61 1.82 -7.06
C ASN A 64 -7.01 1.29 -5.76
N ALA A 65 -6.17 2.11 -5.15
CA ALA A 65 -5.76 1.98 -3.76
C ALA A 65 -5.89 3.36 -3.11
N ALA A 66 -7.14 3.76 -2.82
CA ALA A 66 -7.45 5.06 -2.25
C ALA A 66 -7.61 4.97 -0.73
N SER A 67 -7.26 6.05 -0.03
CA SER A 67 -7.46 6.20 1.41
C SER A 67 -6.81 5.05 2.20
N ALA A 68 -7.59 4.29 2.97
CA ALA A 68 -7.11 3.11 3.69
C ALA A 68 -6.37 2.11 2.78
N GLY A 69 -6.77 2.01 1.52
CA GLY A 69 -6.10 1.18 0.52
C GLY A 69 -4.67 1.63 0.24
N ALA A 70 -4.41 2.93 0.24
CA ALA A 70 -3.06 3.47 0.11
C ALA A 70 -2.18 3.08 1.31
N LEU A 71 -2.69 3.25 2.52
CA LEU A 71 -1.98 2.87 3.74
C LEU A 71 -1.58 1.39 3.73
N ILE A 72 -2.51 0.51 3.40
CA ILE A 72 -2.27 -0.94 3.34
C ILE A 72 -1.22 -1.26 2.26
N SER A 73 -1.33 -0.62 1.10
CA SER A 73 -0.38 -0.83 -0.01
C SER A 73 1.03 -0.38 0.35
N ILE A 74 1.16 0.76 1.04
CA ILE A 74 2.46 1.28 1.48
C ILE A 74 3.13 0.33 2.51
N ALA A 75 2.37 -0.44 3.26
CA ALA A 75 2.89 -1.45 4.17
C ALA A 75 3.53 -2.64 3.45
N CYS A 76 3.13 -2.93 2.22
CA CYS A 76 3.64 -4.05 1.45
C CYS A 76 5.10 -3.85 1.03
N LYS A 77 5.85 -4.93 0.92
CA LYS A 77 7.28 -4.91 0.58
C LYS A 77 7.52 -4.28 -0.79
N LYS A 78 6.69 -4.60 -1.78
CA LYS A 78 6.70 -4.00 -3.12
C LYS A 78 5.28 -3.72 -3.57
N ILE A 79 5.13 -2.66 -4.36
CA ILE A 79 3.86 -2.22 -4.94
C ILE A 79 3.95 -2.34 -6.45
N TYR A 80 3.04 -3.10 -7.04
CA TYR A 80 2.89 -3.20 -8.49
C TYR A 80 1.54 -2.64 -8.89
N MET A 81 1.47 -1.98 -10.04
CA MET A 81 0.25 -1.30 -10.47
C MET A 81 -0.03 -1.63 -11.94
N ARG A 82 -1.31 -1.79 -12.25
CA ARG A 82 -1.72 -1.83 -13.64
C ARG A 82 -1.71 -0.41 -14.22
N LYS A 83 -1.42 -0.29 -15.50
CA LYS A 83 -1.55 0.98 -16.22
C LYS A 83 -2.98 1.50 -16.07
N GLY A 84 -3.13 2.75 -15.65
CA GLY A 84 -4.43 3.36 -15.34
C GLY A 84 -4.87 3.24 -13.89
N ALA A 85 -4.11 2.52 -13.05
CA ALA A 85 -4.40 2.45 -11.62
C ALA A 85 -3.93 3.72 -10.89
N ASN A 86 -4.50 3.94 -9.70
CA ASN A 86 -4.21 5.12 -8.88
C ASN A 86 -3.97 4.72 -7.42
N ILE A 87 -3.12 5.49 -6.73
CA ILE A 87 -2.83 5.33 -5.30
C ILE A 87 -2.72 6.69 -4.62
N GLY A 88 -3.38 6.86 -3.48
CA GLY A 88 -3.31 8.07 -2.67
C GLY A 88 -4.65 8.48 -2.08
N ALA A 89 -4.94 9.79 -2.04
CA ALA A 89 -6.19 10.39 -1.57
C ALA A 89 -6.61 9.87 -0.19
N ALA A 90 -5.75 10.03 0.82
CA ALA A 90 -5.92 9.41 2.14
C ALA A 90 -6.38 10.38 3.24
N THR A 91 -6.97 11.52 2.89
CA THR A 91 -7.61 12.40 3.87
C THR A 91 -8.71 11.64 4.60
N VAL A 92 -8.74 11.72 5.93
CA VAL A 92 -9.77 11.06 6.73
C VAL A 92 -11.09 11.84 6.61
N VAL A 93 -12.12 11.14 6.19
CA VAL A 93 -13.46 11.71 6.00
C VAL A 93 -14.50 10.97 6.84
N ASN A 94 -15.61 11.63 7.12
CA ASN A 94 -16.76 10.99 7.77
C ASN A 94 -17.66 10.29 6.73
N GLN A 95 -18.78 9.75 7.17
CA GLN A 95 -19.71 9.01 6.29
C GLN A 95 -20.33 9.88 5.19
N THR A 96 -20.36 11.22 5.36
CA THR A 96 -20.87 12.14 4.34
C THR A 96 -19.80 12.62 3.36
N GLY A 97 -18.54 12.19 3.55
CA GLY A 97 -17.40 12.63 2.74
C GLY A 97 -16.75 13.91 3.21
N ALA A 98 -17.19 14.49 4.33
CA ALA A 98 -16.59 15.69 4.89
C ALA A 98 -15.31 15.37 5.67
N ALA A 99 -14.30 16.23 5.55
CA ALA A 99 -13.03 16.04 6.25
C ALA A 99 -13.24 16.03 7.78
N MET A 100 -12.62 15.06 8.43
CA MET A 100 -12.60 14.97 9.89
C MET A 100 -11.66 16.04 10.49
N PRO A 101 -11.85 16.41 11.78
CA PRO A 101 -10.95 17.34 12.46
C PRO A 101 -9.47 16.95 12.36
N ASP A 102 -8.59 17.94 12.49
CA ASP A 102 -7.14 17.75 12.27
C ASP A 102 -6.51 16.66 13.15
N LYS A 103 -7.04 16.41 14.34
CA LYS A 103 -6.51 15.33 15.19
C LYS A 103 -6.55 13.96 14.48
N TYR A 104 -7.57 13.71 13.66
CA TYR A 104 -7.68 12.49 12.88
C TYR A 104 -6.73 12.51 11.68
N GLN A 105 -6.56 13.66 11.05
CA GLN A 105 -5.60 13.84 9.97
C GLN A 105 -4.16 13.68 10.48
N SER A 106 -3.86 14.26 11.65
CA SER A 106 -2.55 14.13 12.30
C SER A 106 -2.19 12.66 12.55
N TYR A 107 -3.15 11.89 13.04
CA TYR A 107 -2.94 10.46 13.27
C TYR A 107 -2.67 9.71 11.96
N MET A 108 -3.48 9.98 10.94
CA MET A 108 -3.31 9.36 9.61
C MET A 108 -1.99 9.76 8.96
N ARG A 109 -1.60 11.04 9.03
CA ARG A 109 -0.29 11.50 8.54
C ARG A 109 0.85 10.72 9.18
N SER A 110 0.79 10.54 10.50
CA SER A 110 1.81 9.82 11.26
C SER A 110 1.87 8.34 10.86
N MET A 111 0.74 7.68 10.73
CA MET A 111 0.69 6.29 10.25
C MET A 111 1.27 6.15 8.84
N MET A 112 0.91 7.03 7.94
CA MET A 112 1.41 7.03 6.57
C MET A 112 2.94 7.22 6.55
N ARG A 113 3.46 8.20 7.29
CA ARG A 113 4.91 8.44 7.40
C ARG A 113 5.63 7.23 7.97
N SER A 114 5.19 6.74 9.13
CA SER A 114 5.86 5.62 9.80
C SER A 114 5.83 4.33 8.97
N THR A 115 4.78 4.14 8.20
CA THR A 115 4.68 3.00 7.29
C THR A 115 5.69 3.10 6.15
N ALA A 116 5.83 4.29 5.55
CA ALA A 116 6.85 4.55 4.53
C ALA A 116 8.27 4.40 5.11
N GLU A 117 8.52 4.97 6.29
CA GLU A 117 9.82 4.87 6.99
C GLU A 117 10.23 3.43 7.29
N ALA A 118 9.27 2.54 7.53
CA ALA A 118 9.54 1.15 7.87
C ALA A 118 10.30 0.40 6.78
N HIS A 119 10.23 0.84 5.54
CA HIS A 119 10.96 0.23 4.41
C HIS A 119 12.41 0.69 4.32
N GLY A 120 12.81 1.69 5.09
CA GLY A 120 14.18 2.15 5.20
C GLY A 120 14.67 2.99 4.04
N GLN A 121 15.98 3.16 4.01
CA GLN A 121 16.68 3.99 3.03
C GLN A 121 17.69 3.16 2.25
N ASP A 122 17.91 3.55 1.00
CA ASP A 122 19.02 3.05 0.20
C ASP A 122 20.25 3.92 0.46
N THR A 123 21.41 3.28 0.53
CA THR A 123 22.69 3.94 0.67
C THR A 123 23.31 4.13 -0.71
N ILE A 124 23.63 5.38 -1.06
CA ILE A 124 24.29 5.74 -2.33
C ILE A 124 25.69 6.22 -2.00
N ILE A 125 26.70 5.49 -2.47
CA ILE A 125 28.10 5.85 -2.27
C ILE A 125 28.57 6.61 -3.50
N GLN A 126 28.92 7.90 -3.30
CA GLN A 126 29.52 8.76 -4.32
C GLN A 126 30.89 9.23 -3.86
N LYS A 127 31.95 8.99 -4.64
CA LYS A 127 33.35 9.39 -4.40
C LYS A 127 33.77 9.53 -2.92
N ASN A 128 33.39 10.60 -2.24
CA ASN A 128 33.74 10.87 -0.84
C ASN A 128 32.50 11.06 0.07
N ASP A 129 31.29 10.90 -0.48
CA ASP A 129 30.04 11.11 0.25
C ASP A 129 29.16 9.87 0.26
N THR A 130 28.51 9.63 1.40
CA THR A 130 27.45 8.65 1.53
C THR A 130 26.13 9.39 1.61
N LEU A 131 25.25 9.14 0.63
CA LEU A 131 23.90 9.70 0.61
C LEU A 131 22.88 8.62 0.96
N TYR A 132 21.83 9.02 1.66
CA TYR A 132 20.71 8.16 2.03
C TYR A 132 19.47 8.62 1.31
N LYS A 133 18.78 7.70 0.64
CA LYS A 133 17.53 7.98 -0.05
C LYS A 133 16.44 7.04 0.45
N TRP A 134 15.32 7.59 0.88
CA TRP A 134 14.16 6.79 1.24
C TRP A 134 13.71 5.91 0.07
N LYS A 135 13.43 4.64 0.34
CA LYS A 135 12.77 3.76 -0.65
C LYS A 135 11.39 4.31 -0.99
N ARG A 136 10.65 4.75 0.04
CA ARG A 136 9.38 5.48 -0.07
C ARG A 136 9.50 6.73 0.80
N ASP A 137 9.49 7.90 0.17
CA ASP A 137 9.65 9.17 0.88
C ASP A 137 8.46 9.40 1.82
N PRO A 138 8.68 9.51 3.15
CA PRO A 138 7.60 9.73 4.10
C PRO A 138 6.80 11.01 3.86
N LEU A 139 7.42 12.05 3.31
CA LEU A 139 6.73 13.30 3.00
C LEU A 139 5.70 13.12 1.88
N ILE A 140 5.98 12.25 0.93
CA ILE A 140 5.03 11.88 -0.14
C ILE A 140 3.81 11.18 0.47
N ALA A 141 4.03 10.26 1.40
CA ALA A 141 2.94 9.58 2.12
C ALA A 141 2.08 10.60 2.88
N GLU A 142 2.70 11.59 3.52
CA GLU A 142 2.00 12.67 4.21
C GLU A 142 1.17 13.52 3.24
N ALA A 143 1.70 13.83 2.06
CA ALA A 143 1.00 14.60 1.04
C ALA A 143 -0.27 13.91 0.52
N MET A 144 -0.38 12.60 0.66
CA MET A 144 -1.60 11.87 0.33
C MET A 144 -2.75 12.15 1.31
N VAL A 145 -2.42 12.64 2.52
CA VAL A 145 -3.40 12.98 3.57
C VAL A 145 -3.68 14.48 3.62
N ASP A 146 -2.64 15.31 3.52
CA ASP A 146 -2.67 16.71 3.90
C ASP A 146 -2.39 17.65 2.72
N GLU A 147 -3.39 18.45 2.38
CA GLU A 147 -3.33 19.44 1.29
C GLU A 147 -2.34 20.58 1.54
N ARG A 148 -1.82 20.72 2.75
CA ARG A 148 -0.83 21.75 3.10
C ARG A 148 0.59 21.37 2.73
N VAL A 149 0.85 20.08 2.47
CA VAL A 149 2.19 19.60 2.09
C VAL A 149 2.53 20.06 0.69
N VAL A 150 3.70 20.65 0.56
CA VAL A 150 4.26 21.09 -0.72
C VAL A 150 5.52 20.29 -1.01
N ILE A 151 5.55 19.67 -2.20
CA ILE A 151 6.75 18.98 -2.68
C ILE A 151 7.07 19.54 -4.07
N PRO A 152 8.25 20.18 -4.24
CA PRO A 152 8.64 20.76 -5.52
C PRO A 152 8.53 19.74 -6.67
N ASN A 153 7.97 20.19 -7.78
CA ASN A 153 7.73 19.39 -8.99
C ASN A 153 6.71 18.25 -8.86
N LEU A 154 6.03 18.12 -7.72
CA LEU A 154 5.05 17.08 -7.50
C LEU A 154 3.68 17.63 -7.09
N ILE A 155 3.60 18.32 -5.96
CA ILE A 155 2.32 18.76 -5.39
C ILE A 155 2.45 20.15 -4.78
N ASP A 156 1.46 21.01 -5.06
CA ASP A 156 1.36 22.34 -4.50
C ASP A 156 0.34 22.37 -3.36
N THR A 157 0.35 23.46 -2.58
CA THR A 157 -0.60 23.66 -1.47
C THR A 157 -2.04 23.66 -1.97
N GLY A 158 -2.95 23.17 -1.13
CA GLY A 158 -4.37 23.07 -1.45
C GLY A 158 -4.77 21.83 -2.26
N LYS A 159 -3.84 20.90 -2.46
CA LYS A 159 -4.08 19.66 -3.19
C LYS A 159 -3.63 18.45 -2.40
N VAL A 160 -4.48 17.42 -2.39
CA VAL A 160 -4.14 16.10 -1.84
C VAL A 160 -3.57 15.25 -2.96
N LEU A 161 -2.49 14.52 -2.66
CA LEU A 161 -1.78 13.74 -3.66
C LEU A 161 -2.49 12.43 -3.98
N THR A 162 -2.68 12.19 -5.27
CA THR A 162 -3.04 10.89 -5.84
C THR A 162 -2.13 10.65 -7.03
N PHE A 163 -1.45 9.51 -7.05
CA PHE A 163 -0.58 9.12 -8.15
C PHE A 163 -1.29 8.28 -9.19
N THR A 164 -0.99 8.52 -10.47
CA THR A 164 -1.12 7.50 -11.52
C THR A 164 -0.02 6.45 -11.34
N ALA A 165 -0.12 5.34 -12.06
CA ALA A 165 0.91 4.29 -12.00
C ALA A 165 2.30 4.83 -12.40
N GLN A 166 2.38 5.62 -13.47
CA GLN A 166 3.63 6.20 -13.94
C GLN A 166 4.22 7.20 -12.95
N GLU A 167 3.38 8.06 -12.38
CA GLU A 167 3.80 9.02 -11.36
C GLU A 167 4.31 8.30 -10.11
N ALA A 168 3.58 7.27 -9.67
CA ALA A 168 3.99 6.45 -8.53
C ALA A 168 5.35 5.78 -8.79
N GLN A 169 5.57 5.26 -9.98
CA GLN A 169 6.85 4.66 -10.37
C GLN A 169 7.99 5.67 -10.34
N LYS A 170 7.77 6.87 -10.88
CA LYS A 170 8.76 7.95 -10.88
C LYS A 170 9.17 8.36 -9.46
N TRP A 171 8.24 8.39 -8.54
CA TRP A 171 8.45 8.88 -7.17
C TRP A 171 8.69 7.77 -6.14
N GLY A 172 8.89 6.53 -6.57
CA GLY A 172 9.26 5.41 -5.68
C GLY A 172 8.12 4.71 -4.99
N TYR A 173 6.87 4.98 -5.36
CA TYR A 173 5.67 4.34 -4.78
C TYR A 173 5.09 3.23 -5.64
N CYS A 174 5.71 2.92 -6.76
CA CYS A 174 5.39 1.75 -7.57
C CYS A 174 6.70 1.11 -8.04
N ASP A 175 6.86 -0.16 -7.78
CA ASP A 175 8.08 -0.92 -8.09
C ASP A 175 8.03 -1.54 -9.48
N GLY A 176 6.88 -1.54 -10.12
CA GLY A 176 6.72 -2.01 -11.49
C GLY A 176 5.28 -1.94 -11.97
N ILE A 177 5.13 -1.74 -13.28
CA ILE A 177 3.81 -1.73 -13.93
C ILE A 177 3.60 -3.10 -14.57
N ALA A 178 2.44 -3.72 -14.31
CA ALA A 178 2.10 -5.06 -14.77
C ALA A 178 0.63 -5.11 -15.21
N GLU A 179 0.30 -6.00 -16.13
CA GLU A 179 -1.06 -6.15 -16.64
C GLU A 179 -1.95 -7.00 -15.73
N ASN A 180 -1.36 -7.92 -14.99
CA ASN A 180 -2.08 -8.88 -14.16
C ASN A 180 -1.17 -9.47 -13.07
N PRO A 181 -1.73 -10.19 -12.08
CA PRO A 181 -0.94 -10.83 -11.03
C PRO A 181 0.10 -11.82 -11.54
N ASP A 182 -0.18 -12.58 -12.59
CA ASP A 182 0.76 -13.54 -13.16
C ASP A 182 2.04 -12.86 -13.64
N GLU A 183 1.92 -11.73 -14.31
CA GLU A 183 3.06 -10.94 -14.75
C GLU A 183 3.90 -10.42 -13.57
N VAL A 184 3.27 -10.03 -12.47
CA VAL A 184 3.99 -9.67 -11.24
C VAL A 184 4.81 -10.85 -10.73
N ILE A 185 4.21 -12.03 -10.67
CA ILE A 185 4.84 -13.24 -10.13
C ILE A 185 6.01 -13.69 -11.01
N THR A 186 5.82 -13.72 -12.31
CA THR A 186 6.82 -14.23 -13.24
C THR A 186 7.91 -13.21 -13.57
N GLN A 187 7.56 -11.97 -13.90
CA GLN A 187 8.52 -10.98 -14.38
C GLN A 187 9.22 -10.22 -13.26
N TYR A 188 8.51 -9.89 -12.18
CA TYR A 188 9.07 -9.09 -11.09
C TYR A 188 9.57 -9.93 -9.93
N LEU A 189 8.82 -10.97 -9.53
CA LEU A 189 9.23 -11.84 -8.43
C LEU A 189 10.10 -13.00 -8.88
N GLY A 190 10.13 -13.30 -10.18
CA GLY A 190 11.05 -14.27 -10.78
C GLY A 190 10.66 -15.73 -10.58
N TYR A 191 9.41 -16.01 -10.21
CA TYR A 191 8.93 -17.39 -10.10
C TYR A 191 8.46 -17.90 -11.46
N LYS A 192 9.05 -18.99 -11.94
CA LYS A 192 8.71 -19.58 -13.26
C LYS A 192 7.62 -20.62 -13.16
N ASP A 193 7.79 -21.60 -12.31
CA ASP A 193 6.83 -22.67 -12.06
C ASP A 193 6.30 -22.49 -10.66
N TYR A 194 5.17 -21.80 -10.54
CA TYR A 194 4.58 -21.50 -9.24
C TYR A 194 3.20 -22.10 -9.09
N GLU A 195 2.85 -22.44 -7.88
CA GLU A 195 1.49 -22.82 -7.49
C GLU A 195 0.85 -21.65 -6.76
N MET A 196 -0.30 -21.20 -7.25
CA MET A 196 -1.07 -20.15 -6.62
C MET A 196 -2.21 -20.77 -5.80
N ARG A 197 -2.32 -20.32 -4.55
CA ARG A 197 -3.44 -20.68 -3.69
C ARG A 197 -4.20 -19.42 -3.30
N SER A 198 -5.50 -19.44 -3.49
CA SER A 198 -6.39 -18.36 -3.06
C SER A 198 -7.01 -18.72 -1.73
N TYR A 199 -6.97 -17.77 -0.79
CA TYR A 199 -7.59 -17.94 0.50
C TYR A 199 -9.09 -17.61 0.40
N THR A 200 -9.93 -18.56 0.85
CA THR A 200 -11.37 -18.37 0.98
C THR A 200 -11.75 -18.69 2.42
N PRO A 201 -12.25 -17.71 3.20
CA PRO A 201 -12.65 -17.97 4.57
C PRO A 201 -13.91 -18.83 4.64
N SER A 202 -13.97 -19.71 5.64
CA SER A 202 -15.09 -20.63 5.82
C SER A 202 -16.44 -19.95 6.03
N TRP A 203 -16.45 -18.72 6.54
CA TRP A 203 -17.68 -17.95 6.76
C TRP A 203 -18.20 -17.24 5.50
N GLN A 204 -17.53 -17.37 4.34
CA GLN A 204 -18.05 -16.91 3.05
C GLN A 204 -18.92 -17.97 2.36
N ASP A 205 -18.92 -19.20 2.88
CA ASP A 205 -19.70 -20.30 2.33
C ASP A 205 -21.12 -20.38 2.93
N ASP A 206 -21.47 -19.51 3.88
CA ASP A 206 -22.78 -19.32 4.46
C ASP A 206 -23.46 -18.07 3.85
#